data_ef6518e28beaf25eb4e215cdef111fe1
#
_entry.id   ef6518e28beaf25eb4e215cdef111fe1
#
_cell.length_a   1.000
_cell.length_b   1.000
_cell.length_c   1.000
_cell.angle_alpha   90.00
_cell.angle_beta   90.00
_cell.angle_gamma   90.00
#
_symmetry.space_group_name_H-M   'P 1'
#
loop_
_entity.id
_entity.type
_entity.pdbx_description
1 polymer ?
#
loop_
_entity_poly.entity_id
_entity_poly.type
_entity_poly.pdbx_seq_one_letter_code
_entity_poly.pdbx_strand_id
1 'polypeptide(L)'
;MFQLDNLLGGRTTVTFDQSHRLRELVADWQLLSDLSFADLILWVPIRKDIKLWPTGHIAVAHIRPTTSSTVFINDVIGNEVTWGARPNIDEALSSGDIMRNTEPERIGDLLIKEETIPVFFEGQVIAVISRHRNAEHMRSPGKLELNYREIANHLYQMVSEGNFPYQSAGSLFEPVPRVGDGLIRLDVNGAISFASPNAKSAFSRMGWRGELEGRNLGEVAEQVV
;
A
#
# COMPACT_ATOMS: atom_id res chain seq x y z
N MET A 1 14.69 10.35 3.46
CA MET A 1 15.50 9.12 3.56
C MET A 1 16.09 8.91 4.97
N PHE A 2 16.59 9.94 5.68
CA PHE A 2 17.13 9.84 7.05
C PHE A 2 16.10 9.67 8.17
N GLN A 3 14.84 9.95 7.94
CA GLN A 3 13.81 10.02 8.99
C GLN A 3 13.40 8.62 9.52
N LEU A 4 13.27 7.63 8.64
CA LEU A 4 12.88 6.27 9.02
C LEU A 4 13.94 5.61 9.90
N ASP A 5 15.22 5.66 9.50
CA ASP A 5 16.31 5.05 10.27
C ASP A 5 16.48 5.71 11.66
N ASN A 6 16.26 7.03 11.77
CA ASN A 6 16.30 7.73 13.06
C ASN A 6 15.15 7.31 13.99
N LEU A 7 13.97 7.00 13.45
CA LEU A 7 12.82 6.52 14.23
C LEU A 7 12.98 5.08 14.69
N LEU A 8 13.64 4.24 13.86
CA LEU A 8 13.91 2.83 14.17
C LEU A 8 15.02 2.67 15.21
N GLY A 9 16.02 3.55 15.22
CA GLY A 9 17.24 3.44 16.01
C GLY A 9 17.00 3.36 17.53
N GLY A 10 17.49 2.27 18.17
CA GLY A 10 17.41 2.07 19.63
C GLY A 10 16.03 1.77 20.20
N ARG A 11 14.98 1.79 19.40
CA ARG A 11 13.58 1.57 19.82
C ARG A 11 13.01 0.25 19.31
N THR A 12 13.54 -0.25 18.20
CA THR A 12 13.05 -1.42 17.49
C THR A 12 14.16 -2.45 17.29
N THR A 13 13.77 -3.67 16.93
CA THR A 13 14.72 -4.75 16.58
C THR A 13 14.80 -4.96 15.07
N VAL A 14 14.36 -3.98 14.29
CA VAL A 14 14.43 -4.03 12.82
C VAL A 14 15.89 -4.08 12.38
N THR A 15 16.24 -5.10 11.58
CA THR A 15 17.57 -5.26 11.01
C THR A 15 17.81 -4.31 9.84
N PHE A 16 19.04 -4.24 9.35
CA PHE A 16 19.38 -3.44 8.17
C PHE A 16 18.58 -3.87 6.93
N ASP A 17 18.48 -5.19 6.67
CA ASP A 17 17.73 -5.72 5.51
C ASP A 17 16.23 -5.47 5.63
N GLN A 18 15.67 -5.62 6.83
CA GLN A 18 14.28 -5.28 7.11
C GLN A 18 14.02 -3.77 6.92
N SER A 19 14.93 -2.90 7.40
CA SER A 19 14.83 -1.46 7.17
C SER A 19 14.92 -1.11 5.67
N HIS A 20 15.77 -1.81 4.92
CA HIS A 20 15.85 -1.67 3.46
C HIS A 20 14.52 -2.03 2.81
N ARG A 21 13.94 -3.18 3.18
CA ARG A 21 12.63 -3.61 2.68
C ARG A 21 11.51 -2.62 2.97
N LEU A 22 11.48 -2.04 4.18
CA LEU A 22 10.50 -1.02 4.52
C LEU A 22 10.68 0.26 3.69
N ARG A 23 11.93 0.65 3.37
CA ARG A 23 12.20 1.79 2.47
C ARG A 23 11.72 1.54 1.05
N GLU A 24 11.94 0.34 0.50
CA GLU A 24 11.41 -0.04 -0.82
C GLU A 24 9.88 0.06 -0.83
N LEU A 25 9.22 -0.49 0.20
CA LEU A 25 7.76 -0.41 0.33
C LEU A 25 7.26 1.04 0.38
N VAL A 26 7.92 1.89 1.17
CA VAL A 26 7.55 3.31 1.31
C VAL A 26 7.82 4.10 0.01
N ALA A 27 8.78 3.69 -0.80
CA ALA A 27 9.03 4.31 -2.11
C ALA A 27 7.85 4.10 -3.07
N ASP A 28 7.21 2.93 -3.04
CA ASP A 28 6.15 2.56 -3.98
C ASP A 28 4.72 2.70 -3.43
N TRP A 29 4.53 2.99 -2.16
CA TRP A 29 3.22 2.92 -1.52
C TRP A 29 2.25 4.07 -1.85
N GLN A 30 2.70 5.13 -2.57
CA GLN A 30 1.78 6.12 -3.13
C GLN A 30 0.77 5.44 -4.06
N LEU A 31 1.22 4.46 -4.84
CA LEU A 31 0.34 3.65 -5.69
C LEU A 31 -0.74 2.94 -4.86
N LEU A 32 -0.37 2.32 -3.73
CA LEU A 32 -1.30 1.64 -2.83
C LEU A 32 -2.33 2.61 -2.24
N SER A 33 -1.88 3.78 -1.77
CA SER A 33 -2.73 4.84 -1.22
C SER A 33 -3.75 5.32 -2.24
N ASP A 34 -3.28 5.68 -3.44
CA ASP A 34 -4.12 6.23 -4.51
C ASP A 34 -5.15 5.23 -5.05
N LEU A 35 -4.75 3.96 -5.26
CA LEU A 35 -5.64 2.90 -5.72
C LEU A 35 -6.69 2.52 -4.68
N SER A 36 -6.37 2.65 -3.40
CA SER A 36 -7.30 2.32 -2.31
C SER A 36 -8.11 3.51 -1.80
N PHE A 37 -7.82 4.73 -2.29
CA PHE A 37 -8.47 5.97 -1.85
C PHE A 37 -8.35 6.15 -0.33
N ALA A 38 -7.17 5.89 0.23
CA ALA A 38 -6.97 5.77 1.66
C ALA A 38 -5.63 6.33 2.12
N ASP A 39 -5.62 6.91 3.32
CA ASP A 39 -4.38 7.19 4.05
C ASP A 39 -3.74 5.89 4.53
N LEU A 40 -2.41 5.81 4.45
CA LEU A 40 -1.64 4.67 4.95
C LEU A 40 -0.64 5.14 6.00
N ILE A 41 -0.57 4.41 7.11
CA ILE A 41 0.43 4.60 8.17
C ILE A 41 1.19 3.30 8.33
N LEU A 42 2.52 3.38 8.37
CA LEU A 42 3.40 2.24 8.62
C LEU A 42 3.79 2.22 10.09
N TRP A 43 3.42 1.15 10.78
CA TRP A 43 3.69 0.91 12.19
C TRP A 43 4.78 -0.14 12.35
N VAL A 44 5.77 0.15 13.19
CA VAL A 44 6.85 -0.78 13.53
C VAL A 44 6.77 -1.11 15.02
N PRO A 45 6.89 -2.39 15.41
CA PRO A 45 6.83 -2.78 16.82
C PRO A 45 8.00 -2.21 17.62
N ILE A 46 7.69 -1.62 18.80
CA ILE A 46 8.67 -1.13 19.77
C ILE A 46 9.04 -2.28 20.68
N ARG A 47 10.29 -2.74 20.60
CA ARG A 47 10.86 -3.77 21.50
C ARG A 47 12.39 -3.70 21.49
N LYS A 48 13.01 -4.06 22.60
CA LYS A 48 14.49 -4.05 22.77
C LYS A 48 15.15 -5.36 22.32
N ASP A 49 14.40 -6.44 22.31
CA ASP A 49 14.85 -7.78 21.91
C ASP A 49 13.74 -8.45 21.13
N ILE A 50 14.09 -9.19 20.06
CA ILE A 50 13.14 -9.92 19.21
C ILE A 50 12.35 -10.98 19.98
N LYS A 51 12.92 -11.51 21.08
CA LYS A 51 12.28 -12.50 21.96
C LYS A 51 11.28 -11.89 22.93
N LEU A 52 11.31 -10.57 23.11
CA LEU A 52 10.38 -9.86 23.98
C LEU A 52 9.11 -9.49 23.21
N TRP A 53 8.00 -9.49 23.94
CA TRP A 53 6.75 -8.97 23.43
C TRP A 53 6.88 -7.46 23.20
N PRO A 54 6.32 -6.91 22.11
CA PRO A 54 6.33 -5.47 21.88
C PRO A 54 5.64 -4.70 22.98
N THR A 55 6.16 -3.55 23.37
CA THR A 55 5.51 -2.63 24.31
C THR A 55 4.51 -1.71 23.62
N GLY A 56 4.54 -1.66 22.29
CA GLY A 56 3.68 -0.85 21.45
C GLY A 56 4.21 -0.76 20.03
N HIS A 57 3.76 0.26 19.31
CA HIS A 57 4.14 0.52 17.93
C HIS A 57 4.49 1.99 17.73
N ILE A 58 5.40 2.27 16.80
CA ILE A 58 5.73 3.63 16.35
C ILE A 58 5.34 3.81 14.89
N ALA A 59 4.68 4.93 14.57
CA ALA A 59 4.42 5.32 13.20
C ALA A 59 5.71 5.84 12.54
N VAL A 60 6.23 5.15 11.53
CA VAL A 60 7.50 5.50 10.88
C VAL A 60 7.32 6.15 9.52
N ALA A 61 6.15 5.99 8.91
CA ALA A 61 5.79 6.63 7.66
C ALA A 61 4.28 6.87 7.57
N HIS A 62 3.88 7.90 6.81
CA HIS A 62 2.50 8.25 6.54
C HIS A 62 2.40 8.76 5.11
N ILE A 63 1.40 8.29 4.36
CA ILE A 63 1.10 8.76 3.01
C ILE A 63 -0.40 9.08 2.89
N ARG A 64 -0.71 10.15 2.17
CA ARG A 64 -2.07 10.60 1.89
C ARG A 64 -2.43 10.31 0.44
N PRO A 65 -3.66 9.88 0.14
CA PRO A 65 -4.07 9.67 -1.24
C PRO A 65 -4.16 11.00 -2.01
N THR A 66 -3.80 10.98 -3.29
CA THR A 66 -4.06 12.09 -4.22
C THR A 66 -5.42 11.95 -4.92
N THR A 67 -6.06 10.79 -4.80
CA THR A 67 -7.32 10.42 -5.44
C THR A 67 -8.56 10.63 -4.58
N SER A 68 -8.39 10.93 -3.29
CA SER A 68 -9.46 11.21 -2.32
C SER A 68 -9.00 12.17 -1.22
N SER A 69 -9.95 12.65 -0.41
CA SER A 69 -9.64 13.46 0.77
C SER A 69 -8.96 12.61 1.84
N THR A 70 -7.92 13.18 2.48
CA THR A 70 -7.27 12.59 3.65
C THR A 70 -8.20 12.57 4.86
N VAL A 71 -8.07 11.56 5.71
CA VAL A 71 -8.73 11.48 7.01
C VAL A 71 -7.84 12.02 8.15
N PHE A 72 -6.55 12.24 7.88
CA PHE A 72 -5.60 12.79 8.84
C PHE A 72 -5.13 14.19 8.45
N ILE A 73 -5.56 15.20 9.21
CA ILE A 73 -5.12 16.60 9.00
C ILE A 73 -3.66 16.76 9.43
N ASN A 74 -3.29 16.20 10.58
CA ASN A 74 -1.94 16.29 11.14
C ASN A 74 -1.07 15.13 10.70
N ASP A 75 0.25 15.34 10.73
CA ASP A 75 1.22 14.26 10.54
C ASP A 75 1.24 13.35 11.78
N VAL A 76 1.34 12.05 11.54
CA VAL A 76 1.36 11.02 12.59
C VAL A 76 2.74 10.36 12.74
N ILE A 77 3.71 10.71 11.91
CA ILE A 77 5.06 10.15 11.96
C ILE A 77 5.70 10.47 13.32
N GLY A 78 6.26 9.44 13.96
CA GLY A 78 6.85 9.53 15.28
C GLY A 78 5.87 9.31 16.44
N ASN A 79 4.56 9.26 16.18
CA ASN A 79 3.59 8.93 17.22
C ASN A 79 3.77 7.47 17.67
N GLU A 80 3.70 7.29 18.98
CA GLU A 80 3.76 5.96 19.59
C GLU A 80 2.39 5.59 20.16
N VAL A 81 2.03 4.32 20.02
CA VAL A 81 0.84 3.73 20.64
C VAL A 81 1.27 2.54 21.50
N THR A 82 0.74 2.43 22.70
CA THR A 82 1.02 1.30 23.57
C THR A 82 0.31 0.05 23.09
N TRP A 83 0.86 -1.11 23.39
CA TRP A 83 0.20 -2.40 23.14
C TRP A 83 -1.19 -2.43 23.78
N GLY A 84 -2.18 -2.90 23.06
CA GLY A 84 -3.60 -2.91 23.48
C GLY A 84 -4.38 -1.65 23.11
N ALA A 85 -3.72 -0.53 22.76
CA ALA A 85 -4.41 0.70 22.36
C ALA A 85 -4.99 0.63 20.92
N ARG A 86 -4.41 -0.20 20.07
CA ARG A 86 -4.84 -0.42 18.68
C ARG A 86 -4.92 -1.92 18.39
N PRO A 87 -5.99 -2.62 18.83
CA PRO A 87 -6.09 -4.07 18.78
C PRO A 87 -5.88 -4.68 17.39
N ASN A 88 -6.34 -4.02 16.32
CA ASN A 88 -6.16 -4.53 14.96
C ASN A 88 -4.69 -4.53 14.51
N ILE A 89 -3.89 -3.55 14.95
CA ILE A 89 -2.45 -3.50 14.66
C ILE A 89 -1.75 -4.62 15.43
N ASP A 90 -2.10 -4.79 16.71
CA ASP A 90 -1.55 -5.84 17.58
C ASP A 90 -1.85 -7.24 17.00
N GLU A 91 -3.09 -7.44 16.57
CA GLU A 91 -3.55 -8.71 16.00
C GLU A 91 -2.87 -8.99 14.65
N ALA A 92 -2.82 -8.01 13.74
CA ALA A 92 -2.15 -8.18 12.45
C ALA A 92 -0.65 -8.51 12.62
N LEU A 93 0.02 -7.89 13.62
CA LEU A 93 1.42 -8.22 13.93
C LEU A 93 1.58 -9.64 14.46
N SER A 94 0.64 -10.11 15.29
CA SER A 94 0.73 -11.38 16.01
C SER A 94 0.30 -12.58 15.15
N SER A 95 -0.82 -12.43 14.42
CA SER A 95 -1.40 -13.51 13.61
C SER A 95 -0.75 -13.58 12.22
N GLY A 96 -0.28 -12.46 11.69
CA GLY A 96 0.14 -12.36 10.31
C GLY A 96 -1.02 -12.26 9.31
N ASP A 97 -2.25 -12.05 9.79
CA ASP A 97 -3.44 -11.94 8.97
C ASP A 97 -3.85 -10.48 8.73
N ILE A 98 -4.53 -10.23 7.61
CA ILE A 98 -5.13 -8.92 7.35
C ILE A 98 -6.38 -8.78 8.22
N MET A 99 -6.38 -7.77 9.12
CA MET A 99 -7.54 -7.47 9.97
C MET A 99 -8.42 -6.39 9.35
N ARG A 100 -9.73 -6.56 9.45
CA ARG A 100 -10.72 -5.63 8.89
C ARG A 100 -11.76 -5.29 9.95
N ASN A 101 -11.94 -4.00 10.24
CA ASN A 101 -13.08 -3.58 11.02
C ASN A 101 -14.38 -3.90 10.27
N THR A 102 -15.27 -4.62 10.92
CA THR A 102 -16.62 -4.93 10.37
C THR A 102 -17.46 -3.66 10.28
N GLU A 103 -17.33 -2.77 11.26
CA GLU A 103 -18.05 -1.49 11.30
C GLU A 103 -17.08 -0.32 11.31
N PRO A 104 -17.42 0.79 10.61
CA PRO A 104 -16.63 2.01 10.65
C PRO A 104 -16.66 2.65 12.04
N GLU A 105 -15.55 3.23 12.46
CA GLU A 105 -15.43 3.98 13.70
C GLU A 105 -15.60 5.47 13.46
N ARG A 106 -16.34 6.17 14.35
CA ARG A 106 -16.46 7.62 14.30
C ARG A 106 -15.30 8.29 15.04
N ILE A 107 -14.49 9.04 14.29
CA ILE A 107 -13.39 9.85 14.82
C ILE A 107 -13.68 11.32 14.49
N GLY A 108 -14.10 12.10 15.49
CA GLY A 108 -14.62 13.45 15.29
C GLY A 108 -15.87 13.43 14.40
N ASP A 109 -15.83 14.21 13.33
CA ASP A 109 -16.93 14.29 12.34
C ASP A 109 -16.83 13.24 11.23
N LEU A 110 -15.75 12.43 11.20
CA LEU A 110 -15.53 11.45 10.15
C LEU A 110 -15.91 10.03 10.61
N LEU A 111 -16.49 9.28 9.68
CA LEU A 111 -16.73 7.85 9.83
C LEU A 111 -15.61 7.10 9.10
N ILE A 112 -14.69 6.48 9.86
CA ILE A 112 -13.45 5.90 9.33
C ILE A 112 -13.55 4.38 9.34
N LYS A 113 -13.27 3.76 8.19
CA LYS A 113 -13.06 2.33 8.07
C LYS A 113 -11.55 2.06 8.08
N GLU A 114 -11.11 1.27 9.07
CA GLU A 114 -9.73 0.83 9.19
C GLU A 114 -9.56 -0.61 8.72
N GLU A 115 -8.42 -0.87 8.11
CA GLU A 115 -7.93 -2.20 7.77
C GLU A 115 -6.43 -2.24 8.05
N THR A 116 -5.93 -3.32 8.63
CA THR A 116 -4.52 -3.47 8.95
C THR A 116 -3.93 -4.64 8.19
N ILE A 117 -2.78 -4.40 7.55
CA ILE A 117 -2.10 -5.32 6.65
C ILE A 117 -0.71 -5.61 7.22
N PRO A 118 -0.38 -6.85 7.57
CA PRO A 118 0.95 -7.21 8.01
C PRO A 118 1.95 -7.10 6.85
N VAL A 119 3.14 -6.61 7.14
CA VAL A 119 4.26 -6.53 6.19
C VAL A 119 5.22 -7.67 6.47
N PHE A 120 5.26 -8.64 5.56
CA PHE A 120 6.16 -9.79 5.67
C PHE A 120 7.51 -9.54 5.00
N PHE A 121 8.54 -10.05 5.64
CA PHE A 121 9.88 -10.19 5.10
C PHE A 121 10.51 -11.47 5.63
N GLU A 122 10.99 -12.36 4.74
CA GLU A 122 11.61 -13.65 5.08
C GLU A 122 10.78 -14.49 6.07
N GLY A 123 9.47 -14.53 5.86
CA GLY A 123 8.54 -15.32 6.69
C GLY A 123 8.21 -14.73 8.07
N GLN A 124 8.62 -13.48 8.33
CA GLN A 124 8.33 -12.77 9.58
C GLN A 124 7.54 -11.50 9.32
N VAL A 125 6.60 -11.17 10.22
CA VAL A 125 5.95 -9.86 10.22
C VAL A 125 6.90 -8.84 10.84
N ILE A 126 7.33 -7.86 10.05
CA ILE A 126 8.30 -6.82 10.47
C ILE A 126 7.63 -5.48 10.78
N ALA A 127 6.45 -5.25 10.23
CA ALA A 127 5.66 -4.02 10.39
C ALA A 127 4.20 -4.28 10.06
N VAL A 128 3.33 -3.29 10.31
CA VAL A 128 1.91 -3.31 9.94
C VAL A 128 1.56 -2.02 9.22
N ILE A 129 0.86 -2.09 8.09
CA ILE A 129 0.22 -0.94 7.46
C ILE A 129 -1.19 -0.82 8.02
N SER A 130 -1.58 0.34 8.56
CA SER A 130 -2.98 0.67 8.75
C SER A 130 -3.48 1.54 7.61
N ARG A 131 -4.58 1.11 6.98
CA ARG A 131 -5.26 1.77 5.88
C ARG A 131 -6.54 2.41 6.40
N HIS A 132 -6.69 3.73 6.22
CA HIS A 132 -7.81 4.50 6.74
C HIS A 132 -8.58 5.17 5.61
N ARG A 133 -9.88 4.94 5.58
CA ARG A 133 -10.78 5.49 4.55
C ARG A 133 -12.00 6.12 5.17
N ASN A 134 -12.40 7.30 4.67
CA ASN A 134 -13.68 7.88 5.04
C ASN A 134 -14.84 7.05 4.46
N ALA A 135 -15.73 6.58 5.34
CA ALA A 135 -16.90 5.78 4.99
C ALA A 135 -18.16 6.63 4.74
N GLU A 136 -18.17 7.92 5.08
CA GLU A 136 -19.36 8.79 4.93
C GLU A 136 -19.69 9.10 3.47
N HIS A 137 -18.68 9.12 2.60
CA HIS A 137 -18.86 9.45 1.18
C HIS A 137 -19.16 8.20 0.32
N MET A 138 -19.87 7.21 0.86
CA MET A 138 -20.25 6.00 0.13
C MET A 138 -21.40 6.25 -0.84
N ARG A 139 -21.20 7.13 -1.85
CA ARG A 139 -21.92 6.98 -3.10
C ARG A 139 -21.56 5.64 -3.74
N SER A 140 -22.46 5.07 -4.52
CA SER A 140 -22.13 3.85 -5.26
C SER A 140 -20.83 4.07 -6.06
N PRO A 141 -19.77 3.26 -5.85
CA PRO A 141 -18.49 3.45 -6.51
C PRO A 141 -18.64 3.25 -8.02
N GLY A 142 -18.00 4.11 -8.80
CA GLY A 142 -17.94 3.94 -10.25
C GLY A 142 -17.12 2.72 -10.66
N LYS A 143 -17.29 2.25 -11.91
CA LYS A 143 -16.57 1.09 -12.45
C LYS A 143 -15.05 1.22 -12.31
N LEU A 144 -14.49 2.42 -12.56
CA LEU A 144 -13.08 2.69 -12.40
C LEU A 144 -12.61 2.52 -10.95
N GLU A 145 -13.36 3.07 -10.00
CA GLU A 145 -13.06 2.98 -8.58
C GLU A 145 -13.09 1.53 -8.09
N LEU A 146 -14.05 0.73 -8.54
CA LEU A 146 -14.12 -0.70 -8.22
C LEU A 146 -12.89 -1.46 -8.72
N ASN A 147 -12.46 -1.22 -9.97
CA ASN A 147 -11.23 -1.83 -10.50
C ASN A 147 -9.99 -1.41 -9.71
N TYR A 148 -9.87 -0.13 -9.36
CA TYR A 148 -8.72 0.36 -8.57
C TYR A 148 -8.68 -0.28 -7.20
N ARG A 149 -9.81 -0.38 -6.51
CA ARG A 149 -9.89 -1.05 -5.19
C ARG A 149 -9.57 -2.55 -5.27
N GLU A 150 -10.01 -3.22 -6.32
CA GLU A 150 -9.68 -4.63 -6.57
C GLU A 150 -8.17 -4.82 -6.75
N ILE A 151 -7.53 -3.97 -7.58
CA ILE A 151 -6.08 -3.99 -7.79
C ILE A 151 -5.34 -3.69 -6.48
N ALA A 152 -5.79 -2.67 -5.73
CA ALA A 152 -5.21 -2.37 -4.41
C ALA A 152 -5.28 -3.57 -3.47
N ASN A 153 -6.40 -4.30 -3.43
CA ASN A 153 -6.55 -5.47 -2.58
C ASN A 153 -5.56 -6.59 -2.96
N HIS A 154 -5.33 -6.81 -4.27
CA HIS A 154 -4.31 -7.76 -4.71
C HIS A 154 -2.90 -7.33 -4.30
N LEU A 155 -2.57 -6.03 -4.43
CA LEU A 155 -1.27 -5.52 -4.00
C LEU A 155 -1.09 -5.62 -2.48
N TYR A 156 -2.12 -5.35 -1.67
CA TYR A 156 -2.06 -5.56 -0.21
C TYR A 156 -1.90 -7.04 0.15
N GLN A 157 -2.52 -7.94 -0.60
CA GLN A 157 -2.27 -9.38 -0.44
C GLN A 157 -0.80 -9.71 -0.72
N MET A 158 -0.22 -9.15 -1.79
CA MET A 158 1.22 -9.32 -2.09
C MET A 158 2.12 -8.73 -0.98
N VAL A 159 1.74 -7.61 -0.35
CA VAL A 159 2.46 -7.08 0.82
C VAL A 159 2.43 -8.07 1.98
N SER A 160 1.25 -8.64 2.28
CA SER A 160 1.07 -9.63 3.35
C SER A 160 1.71 -10.99 3.06
N GLU A 161 2.12 -11.25 1.83
CA GLU A 161 2.86 -12.43 1.41
C GLU A 161 4.37 -12.16 1.24
N GLY A 162 4.81 -10.90 1.42
CA GLY A 162 6.21 -10.49 1.22
C GLY A 162 6.62 -10.32 -0.24
N ASN A 163 5.66 -10.31 -1.18
CA ASN A 163 5.87 -10.27 -2.62
C ASN A 163 5.84 -8.85 -3.22
N PHE A 164 5.44 -7.82 -2.45
CA PHE A 164 5.41 -6.43 -2.87
C PHE A 164 6.23 -5.54 -1.91
N PRO A 165 6.99 -4.54 -2.39
CA PRO A 165 7.27 -4.26 -3.81
C PRO A 165 8.07 -5.38 -4.47
N TYR A 166 7.97 -5.49 -5.79
CA TYR A 166 8.79 -6.43 -6.55
C TYR A 166 10.25 -5.93 -6.52
N GLN A 167 11.16 -6.81 -6.14
CA GLN A 167 12.60 -6.49 -6.15
C GLN A 167 13.07 -6.45 -7.60
N SER A 168 13.14 -5.26 -8.18
CA SER A 168 13.80 -5.08 -9.47
C SER A 168 15.31 -5.15 -9.27
N ALA A 169 16.00 -5.89 -10.12
CA ALA A 169 17.45 -5.98 -10.10
C ALA A 169 18.08 -4.63 -10.55
N GLY A 170 18.08 -3.64 -9.66
CA GLY A 170 19.10 -2.60 -9.65
C GLY A 170 18.97 -1.43 -10.62
N SER A 171 17.81 -0.80 -10.80
CA SER A 171 17.78 0.55 -11.34
C SER A 171 17.54 1.59 -10.24
N LEU A 172 18.56 2.33 -9.89
CA LEU A 172 18.50 3.47 -8.93
C LEU A 172 17.70 4.67 -9.48
N PHE A 173 17.18 4.58 -10.70
CA PHE A 173 16.54 5.67 -11.45
C PHE A 173 15.15 5.35 -11.99
N GLU A 174 14.51 4.28 -11.52
CA GLU A 174 13.13 4.01 -11.93
C GLU A 174 12.19 5.05 -11.29
N PRO A 175 11.34 5.72 -12.09
CA PRO A 175 10.36 6.64 -11.56
C PRO A 175 9.38 5.87 -10.65
N VAL A 176 9.04 6.47 -9.51
CA VAL A 176 8.02 5.92 -8.58
C VAL A 176 6.69 5.81 -9.33
N PRO A 177 6.09 4.61 -9.44
CA PRO A 177 4.87 4.41 -10.19
C PRO A 177 3.70 5.16 -9.53
N ARG A 178 2.87 5.81 -10.36
CA ARG A 178 1.70 6.55 -9.92
C ARG A 178 0.47 6.11 -10.72
N VAL A 179 -0.69 6.17 -10.10
CA VAL A 179 -1.96 5.89 -10.79
C VAL A 179 -2.16 6.78 -12.02
N GLY A 180 -1.64 8.02 -11.99
CA GLY A 180 -1.69 8.98 -13.09
C GLY A 180 -0.88 8.59 -14.33
N ASP A 181 0.13 7.72 -14.19
CA ASP A 181 0.98 7.28 -15.32
C ASP A 181 0.23 6.31 -16.25
N GLY A 182 -0.80 5.70 -15.75
CA GLY A 182 -1.60 4.68 -16.42
C GLY A 182 -1.38 3.30 -15.81
N LEU A 183 -2.46 2.52 -15.76
CA LEU A 183 -2.49 1.21 -15.12
C LEU A 183 -3.09 0.18 -16.07
N ILE A 184 -2.41 -0.95 -16.23
CA ILE A 184 -2.88 -2.12 -16.94
C ILE A 184 -2.84 -3.32 -16.02
N ARG A 185 -3.92 -4.09 -15.97
CA ARG A 185 -3.96 -5.40 -15.30
C ARG A 185 -3.97 -6.49 -16.35
N LEU A 186 -3.07 -7.44 -16.20
CA LEU A 186 -2.97 -8.63 -17.03
C LEU A 186 -3.54 -9.85 -16.34
N ASP A 187 -4.01 -10.80 -17.10
CA ASP A 187 -4.22 -12.16 -16.63
C ASP A 187 -2.91 -12.99 -16.70
N VAL A 188 -2.98 -14.24 -16.29
CA VAL A 188 -1.82 -15.16 -16.27
C VAL A 188 -1.25 -15.47 -17.66
N ASN A 189 -2.01 -15.20 -18.74
CA ASN A 189 -1.60 -15.40 -20.12
C ASN A 189 -1.09 -14.10 -20.77
N GLY A 190 -1.03 -13.00 -20.03
CA GLY A 190 -0.63 -11.70 -20.55
C GLY A 190 -1.73 -10.94 -21.28
N ALA A 191 -2.99 -11.42 -21.24
CA ALA A 191 -4.12 -10.69 -21.80
C ALA A 191 -4.55 -9.54 -20.87
N ILE A 192 -4.82 -8.38 -21.45
CA ILE A 192 -5.23 -7.17 -20.74
C ILE A 192 -6.66 -7.35 -20.23
N SER A 193 -6.82 -7.50 -18.91
CA SER A 193 -8.12 -7.62 -18.26
C SER A 193 -8.70 -6.26 -17.85
N PHE A 194 -7.86 -5.24 -17.74
CA PHE A 194 -8.25 -3.87 -17.44
C PHE A 194 -7.16 -2.90 -17.93
N ALA A 195 -7.56 -1.77 -18.50
CA ALA A 195 -6.70 -0.64 -18.80
C ALA A 195 -7.35 0.66 -18.31
N SER A 196 -6.62 1.45 -17.51
CA SER A 196 -7.09 2.75 -17.04
C SER A 196 -7.23 3.75 -18.20
N PRO A 197 -8.03 4.83 -18.05
CA PRO A 197 -8.14 5.87 -19.07
C PRO A 197 -6.80 6.47 -19.49
N ASN A 198 -5.86 6.65 -18.54
CA ASN A 198 -4.53 7.16 -18.83
C ASN A 198 -3.68 6.17 -19.63
N ALA A 199 -3.76 4.87 -19.31
CA ALA A 199 -3.12 3.83 -20.10
C ALA A 199 -3.65 3.80 -21.54
N LYS A 200 -4.98 3.78 -21.71
CA LYS A 200 -5.61 3.86 -23.06
C LYS A 200 -5.14 5.09 -23.84
N SER A 201 -5.09 6.24 -23.17
CA SER A 201 -4.60 7.49 -23.77
C SER A 201 -3.12 7.41 -24.18
N ALA A 202 -2.27 6.78 -23.33
CA ALA A 202 -0.86 6.60 -23.62
C ALA A 202 -0.66 5.70 -24.87
N PHE A 203 -1.30 4.55 -24.92
CA PHE A 203 -1.22 3.63 -26.07
C PHE A 203 -1.79 4.26 -27.35
N SER A 204 -2.86 5.04 -27.25
CA SER A 204 -3.40 5.80 -28.39
C SER A 204 -2.38 6.80 -28.95
N ARG A 205 -1.62 7.50 -28.08
CA ARG A 205 -0.53 8.43 -28.52
C ARG A 205 0.63 7.68 -29.17
N MET A 206 0.91 6.45 -28.74
CA MET A 206 1.92 5.58 -29.35
C MET A 206 1.45 4.96 -30.67
N GLY A 207 0.21 5.21 -31.09
CA GLY A 207 -0.30 4.75 -32.39
C GLY A 207 -1.30 3.59 -32.34
N TRP A 208 -1.54 3.02 -31.16
CA TRP A 208 -2.54 1.96 -31.03
C TRP A 208 -3.94 2.43 -31.41
N ARG A 209 -4.67 1.61 -32.16
CA ARG A 209 -6.04 1.87 -32.59
C ARG A 209 -6.92 0.69 -32.19
N GLY A 210 -7.89 0.92 -31.34
CA GLY A 210 -8.86 -0.07 -30.89
C GLY A 210 -8.87 -0.27 -29.35
N GLU A 211 -9.64 -1.24 -28.90
CA GLU A 211 -9.72 -1.59 -27.46
C GLU A 211 -8.47 -2.37 -27.05
N LEU A 212 -7.95 -2.05 -25.86
CA LEU A 212 -6.83 -2.76 -25.25
C LEU A 212 -7.27 -4.04 -24.54
N GLU A 213 -8.43 -4.01 -23.88
CA GLU A 213 -8.94 -5.14 -23.11
C GLU A 213 -9.21 -6.35 -24.02
N GLY A 214 -8.79 -7.51 -23.54
CA GLY A 214 -8.86 -8.78 -24.29
C GLY A 214 -7.68 -9.02 -25.25
N ARG A 215 -6.78 -8.03 -25.43
CA ARG A 215 -5.56 -8.20 -26.24
C ARG A 215 -4.39 -8.67 -25.38
N ASN A 216 -3.46 -9.41 -25.99
CA ASN A 216 -2.19 -9.74 -25.34
C ASN A 216 -1.28 -8.48 -25.34
N LEU A 217 -0.71 -8.13 -24.18
CA LEU A 217 0.12 -6.92 -24.06
C LEU A 217 1.36 -6.99 -24.96
N GLY A 218 1.97 -8.18 -25.14
CA GLY A 218 3.12 -8.36 -26.02
C GLY A 218 2.79 -8.01 -27.46
N GLU A 219 1.66 -8.51 -27.97
CA GLU A 219 1.19 -8.21 -29.34
C GLU A 219 0.88 -6.71 -29.53
N VAL A 220 0.32 -6.07 -28.50
CA VAL A 220 0.05 -4.62 -28.53
C VAL A 220 1.37 -3.84 -28.54
N ALA A 221 2.35 -4.24 -27.71
CA ALA A 221 3.64 -3.58 -27.63
C ALA A 221 4.41 -3.65 -28.96
N GLU A 222 4.40 -4.78 -29.66
CA GLU A 222 5.06 -4.96 -30.98
C GLU A 222 4.49 -4.02 -32.05
N GLN A 223 3.23 -3.58 -31.91
CA GLN A 223 2.58 -2.72 -32.92
C GLN A 223 2.77 -1.22 -32.65
N VAL A 224 3.23 -0.82 -31.47
CA VAL A 224 3.36 0.59 -31.07
C VAL A 224 4.82 1.03 -30.88
N VAL A 225 5.78 0.18 -31.16
CA VAL A 225 7.24 0.46 -31.11
C VAL A 225 7.78 0.84 -32.54
#